data_1cc0fc3b4189821154e407740922e45e
#
_entry.id   1cc0fc3b4189821154e407740922e45e
#
_cell.length_a   1.000
_cell.length_b   1.000
_cell.length_c   1.000
_cell.angle_alpha   90.00
_cell.angle_beta   90.00
_cell.angle_gamma   90.00
#
_symmetry.space_group_name_H-M   'P 1'
#
loop_
_entity.id
_entity.type
_entity.pdbx_description
1 polymer ?
#
loop_
_entity_poly.entity_id
_entity_poly.type
_entity_poly.pdbx_seq_one_letter_code
_entity_poly.pdbx_strand_id
1 'polypeptide(L)'
;MAGTLSVQSLLARFLPGQTLDRHRRKVCARLTDCRTARMGGMDMRCDHCQARSICYYGCRDRHCPQCQGHATEQWSARQRSLLLPVPYFHLVFTLPHTLNGWVQLHPDVIYRCLFAAVWDTLNQFGRNTRHLGGELGMTAVLHTWGQNLSRHVHVHCLIPGGVLTGTGDWHKAKSHYLFPVRALSRRFRGCMVSLLRASVNAGELHRVTRSGEIDGVLDGLMQHEWVVYTRHCLNQAESVVDYLARYTHRIAISNGRLLTMEDDRIAFRYKDYRDDSRIKIQWLEGQEFVRRFLMHILP
;
A
#
# COMPACT_ATOMS: atom_id res chain seq x y z
N MET A 1 -1.94 7.38 -34.98
CA MET A 1 -1.95 8.05 -33.65
C MET A 1 -1.14 7.23 -32.70
N ALA A 2 -0.01 7.72 -32.22
CA ALA A 2 0.78 7.02 -31.22
C ALA A 2 -0.08 6.92 -29.95
N GLY A 3 -0.42 5.69 -29.54
CA GLY A 3 -1.25 5.47 -28.35
C GLY A 3 -0.55 6.04 -27.12
N THR A 4 -1.29 6.73 -26.26
CA THR A 4 -0.77 7.31 -25.01
C THR A 4 -0.13 6.20 -24.18
N LEU A 5 1.13 6.37 -23.77
CA LEU A 5 1.85 5.42 -22.94
C LEU A 5 1.08 5.18 -21.63
N SER A 6 0.78 3.93 -21.34
CA SER A 6 -0.04 3.55 -20.20
C SER A 6 0.38 2.20 -19.63
N VAL A 7 0.04 1.91 -18.37
CA VAL A 7 0.27 0.58 -17.79
C VAL A 7 -0.42 -0.51 -18.63
N GLN A 8 -1.59 -0.23 -19.19
CA GLN A 8 -2.30 -1.13 -20.09
C GLN A 8 -1.49 -1.48 -21.34
N SER A 9 -0.94 -0.47 -22.05
CA SER A 9 -0.12 -0.69 -23.25
C SER A 9 1.18 -1.41 -22.93
N LEU A 10 1.80 -1.12 -21.78
CA LEU A 10 3.01 -1.80 -21.31
C LEU A 10 2.74 -3.27 -20.95
N LEU A 11 1.63 -3.56 -20.27
CA LEU A 11 1.22 -4.95 -20.01
C LEU A 11 0.96 -5.70 -21.31
N ALA A 12 0.24 -5.12 -22.28
CA ALA A 12 -0.02 -5.74 -23.57
C ALA A 12 1.27 -6.09 -24.31
N ARG A 13 2.31 -5.25 -24.22
CA ARG A 13 3.59 -5.45 -24.91
C ARG A 13 4.51 -6.44 -24.19
N PHE A 14 4.68 -6.32 -22.88
CA PHE A 14 5.74 -7.02 -22.12
C PHE A 14 5.24 -8.15 -21.23
N LEU A 15 3.93 -8.40 -21.16
CA LEU A 15 3.37 -9.53 -20.41
C LEU A 15 3.61 -10.90 -21.10
N PRO A 16 3.60 -11.01 -22.44
CA PRO A 16 3.92 -12.25 -23.12
C PRO A 16 5.29 -12.78 -22.68
N GLY A 17 5.35 -14.07 -22.32
CA GLY A 17 6.58 -14.72 -21.81
C GLY A 17 6.76 -14.64 -20.29
N GLN A 18 5.92 -13.90 -19.55
CA GLN A 18 5.92 -13.91 -18.09
C GLN A 18 5.14 -15.10 -17.52
N THR A 19 5.74 -15.83 -16.58
CA THR A 19 5.02 -16.88 -15.83
C THR A 19 4.14 -16.27 -14.77
N LEU A 20 2.83 -16.45 -14.90
CA LEU A 20 1.82 -15.87 -13.99
C LEU A 20 1.01 -16.99 -13.31
N ASP A 21 0.77 -16.82 -12.01
CA ASP A 21 -0.27 -17.57 -11.32
C ASP A 21 -1.68 -17.19 -11.84
N ARG A 22 -2.68 -17.99 -11.44
CA ARG A 22 -4.07 -17.81 -11.89
C ARG A 22 -4.63 -16.42 -11.54
N HIS A 23 -4.31 -15.94 -10.33
CA HIS A 23 -4.82 -14.64 -9.86
C HIS A 23 -4.23 -13.48 -10.67
N ARG A 24 -2.90 -13.40 -10.78
CA ARG A 24 -2.21 -12.37 -11.57
C ARG A 24 -2.62 -12.40 -13.04
N ARG A 25 -2.78 -13.58 -13.62
CA ARG A 25 -3.28 -13.73 -15.01
C ARG A 25 -4.66 -13.09 -15.18
N LYS A 26 -5.59 -13.37 -14.25
CA LYS A 26 -6.94 -12.79 -14.27
C LYS A 26 -6.90 -11.25 -14.13
N VAL A 27 -6.10 -10.73 -13.22
CA VAL A 27 -5.94 -9.27 -13.04
C VAL A 27 -5.36 -8.64 -14.31
N CYS A 28 -4.26 -9.18 -14.85
CA CYS A 28 -3.63 -8.64 -16.06
C CYS A 28 -4.58 -8.64 -17.25
N ALA A 29 -5.33 -9.73 -17.48
CA ALA A 29 -6.34 -9.77 -18.54
C ALA A 29 -7.38 -8.67 -18.39
N ARG A 30 -7.89 -8.42 -17.18
CA ARG A 30 -8.81 -7.32 -16.92
C ARG A 30 -8.19 -5.94 -17.16
N LEU A 31 -6.92 -5.75 -16.81
CA LEU A 31 -6.24 -4.49 -17.03
C LEU A 31 -5.98 -4.23 -18.53
N THR A 32 -5.57 -5.25 -19.29
CA THR A 32 -5.32 -5.14 -20.74
C THR A 32 -6.61 -4.93 -21.53
N ASP A 33 -7.72 -5.52 -21.09
CA ASP A 33 -9.03 -5.38 -21.74
C ASP A 33 -9.79 -4.12 -21.29
N CYS A 34 -9.29 -3.40 -20.26
CA CYS A 34 -9.99 -2.26 -19.67
C CYS A 34 -10.28 -1.17 -20.72
N ARG A 35 -11.55 -0.74 -20.82
CA ARG A 35 -12.03 0.27 -21.78
C ARG A 35 -11.73 -0.08 -23.25
N THR A 36 -11.80 -1.36 -23.57
CA THR A 36 -11.77 -1.87 -24.93
C THR A 36 -13.09 -2.54 -25.30
N ALA A 37 -13.28 -2.88 -26.57
CA ALA A 37 -14.48 -3.61 -27.04
C ALA A 37 -14.70 -4.94 -26.34
N ARG A 38 -13.64 -5.58 -25.80
CA ARG A 38 -13.73 -6.83 -25.02
C ARG A 38 -14.51 -6.67 -23.72
N MET A 39 -14.57 -5.46 -23.15
CA MET A 39 -15.34 -5.18 -21.94
C MET A 39 -16.82 -4.86 -22.20
N GLY A 40 -17.21 -4.81 -23.48
CA GLY A 40 -18.50 -4.25 -23.88
C GLY A 40 -18.53 -2.72 -23.71
N GLY A 41 -19.67 -2.12 -24.01
CA GLY A 41 -19.80 -0.68 -23.91
C GLY A 41 -21.24 -0.22 -24.17
N MET A 42 -21.43 1.11 -24.15
CA MET A 42 -22.66 1.79 -24.51
C MET A 42 -22.42 2.56 -25.80
N ASP A 43 -23.32 2.43 -26.77
CA ASP A 43 -23.41 3.31 -27.92
C ASP A 43 -24.24 4.55 -27.53
N MET A 44 -23.58 5.69 -27.48
CA MET A 44 -24.17 6.96 -27.11
C MET A 44 -24.40 7.79 -28.37
N ARG A 45 -25.59 8.35 -28.49
CA ARG A 45 -25.96 9.27 -29.57
C ARG A 45 -26.32 10.63 -28.99
N CYS A 46 -25.76 11.67 -29.54
CA CYS A 46 -26.10 13.02 -29.13
C CYS A 46 -27.47 13.40 -29.71
N ASP A 47 -28.41 13.78 -28.87
CA ASP A 47 -29.76 14.16 -29.30
C ASP A 47 -29.76 15.43 -30.17
N HIS A 48 -28.76 16.28 -29.98
CA HIS A 48 -28.67 17.56 -30.72
C HIS A 48 -28.02 17.43 -32.11
N CYS A 49 -26.82 16.84 -32.19
CA CYS A 49 -26.04 16.74 -33.43
C CYS A 49 -25.99 15.34 -34.04
N GLN A 50 -26.66 14.36 -33.42
CA GLN A 50 -26.71 12.94 -33.83
C GLN A 50 -25.33 12.25 -33.90
N ALA A 51 -24.27 12.88 -33.42
CA ALA A 51 -22.96 12.25 -33.33
C ALA A 51 -23.00 11.01 -32.45
N ARG A 52 -22.36 9.93 -32.90
CA ARG A 52 -22.26 8.67 -32.15
C ARG A 52 -20.88 8.56 -31.50
N SER A 53 -20.88 8.01 -30.28
CA SER A 53 -19.67 7.69 -29.53
C SER A 53 -19.84 6.39 -28.77
N ILE A 54 -18.86 5.49 -28.83
CA ILE A 54 -18.86 4.26 -28.04
C ILE A 54 -18.06 4.49 -26.76
N CYS A 55 -18.71 4.30 -25.61
CA CYS A 55 -18.08 4.33 -24.31
C CYS A 55 -17.88 2.90 -23.80
N TYR A 56 -16.65 2.40 -23.85
CA TYR A 56 -16.31 1.07 -23.38
C TYR A 56 -16.26 1.01 -21.84
N TYR A 57 -16.74 -0.10 -21.25
CA TYR A 57 -16.75 -0.30 -19.81
C TYR A 57 -15.34 -0.46 -19.23
N GLY A 58 -15.14 0.10 -18.04
CA GLY A 58 -13.93 -0.10 -17.25
C GLY A 58 -13.92 -1.46 -16.54
N CYS A 59 -12.73 -2.02 -16.33
CA CYS A 59 -12.57 -3.32 -15.67
C CYS A 59 -12.91 -3.31 -14.17
N ARG A 60 -12.98 -2.15 -13.52
CA ARG A 60 -13.23 -1.92 -12.09
C ARG A 60 -12.25 -2.70 -11.18
N ASP A 61 -11.13 -3.17 -11.72
CA ASP A 61 -10.13 -3.85 -10.93
C ASP A 61 -9.38 -2.87 -10.03
N ARG A 62 -9.10 -3.25 -8.78
CA ARG A 62 -8.40 -2.39 -7.81
C ARG A 62 -6.99 -2.00 -8.23
N HIS A 63 -6.39 -2.78 -9.14
CA HIS A 63 -5.04 -2.55 -9.66
C HIS A 63 -5.02 -1.68 -10.93
N CYS A 64 -6.18 -1.31 -11.45
CA CYS A 64 -6.28 -0.57 -12.70
C CYS A 64 -6.12 0.93 -12.50
N PRO A 65 -5.05 1.58 -13.04
CA PRO A 65 -4.84 3.01 -12.85
C PRO A 65 -5.89 3.88 -13.55
N GLN A 66 -6.68 3.32 -14.48
CA GLN A 66 -7.74 4.04 -15.18
C GLN A 66 -9.09 4.00 -14.46
N CYS A 67 -9.37 2.93 -13.70
CA CYS A 67 -10.70 2.70 -13.10
C CYS A 67 -10.82 3.26 -11.67
N GLN A 68 -9.71 3.46 -10.98
CA GLN A 68 -9.74 3.67 -9.52
C GLN A 68 -9.98 5.12 -9.08
N GLY A 69 -10.13 6.09 -9.99
CA GLY A 69 -10.41 7.49 -9.62
C GLY A 69 -11.67 7.60 -8.74
N HIS A 70 -12.79 7.09 -9.22
CA HIS A 70 -14.07 7.17 -8.51
C HIS A 70 -14.07 6.41 -7.18
N ALA A 71 -13.50 5.19 -7.14
CA ALA A 71 -13.37 4.43 -5.90
C ALA A 71 -12.47 5.14 -4.87
N THR A 72 -11.41 5.80 -5.33
CA THR A 72 -10.54 6.65 -4.51
C THR A 72 -11.31 7.82 -3.89
N GLU A 73 -12.12 8.50 -4.68
CA GLU A 73 -12.94 9.65 -4.23
C GLU A 73 -14.00 9.21 -3.21
N GLN A 74 -14.72 8.12 -3.49
CA GLN A 74 -15.70 7.56 -2.56
C GLN A 74 -15.06 7.15 -1.23
N TRP A 75 -13.92 6.47 -1.28
CA TRP A 75 -13.19 6.09 -0.07
C TRP A 75 -12.73 7.32 0.72
N SER A 76 -12.17 8.31 0.03
CA SER A 76 -11.73 9.57 0.66
C SER A 76 -12.89 10.31 1.33
N ALA A 77 -14.01 10.48 0.63
CA ALA A 77 -15.21 11.11 1.16
C ALA A 77 -15.71 10.38 2.42
N ARG A 78 -15.80 9.04 2.35
CA ARG A 78 -16.20 8.22 3.50
C ARG A 78 -15.22 8.37 4.68
N GLN A 79 -13.92 8.33 4.45
CA GLN A 79 -12.95 8.48 5.54
C GLN A 79 -13.00 9.88 6.15
N ARG A 80 -13.16 10.93 5.34
CA ARG A 80 -13.33 12.31 5.83
C ARG A 80 -14.57 12.45 6.73
N SER A 81 -15.70 11.82 6.37
CA SER A 81 -16.93 11.87 7.20
C SER A 81 -16.81 11.14 8.53
N LEU A 82 -15.80 10.26 8.67
CA LEU A 82 -15.50 9.53 9.90
C LEU A 82 -14.44 10.20 10.77
N LEU A 83 -13.85 11.31 10.30
CA LEU A 83 -12.87 12.05 11.10
C LEU A 83 -13.53 12.70 12.29
N LEU A 84 -12.95 12.49 13.46
CA LEU A 84 -13.34 13.18 14.69
C LEU A 84 -12.74 14.59 14.70
N PRO A 85 -13.37 15.58 15.37
CA PRO A 85 -12.85 16.94 15.49
C PRO A 85 -11.71 17.02 16.50
N VAL A 86 -10.67 16.22 16.29
CA VAL A 86 -9.48 16.10 17.15
C VAL A 86 -8.21 16.12 16.30
N PRO A 87 -7.05 16.47 16.87
CA PRO A 87 -5.77 16.30 16.19
C PRO A 87 -5.53 14.83 15.80
N TYR A 88 -4.83 14.61 14.70
CA TYR A 88 -4.47 13.29 14.24
C TYR A 88 -2.96 13.11 14.15
N PHE A 89 -2.53 11.85 14.19
CA PHE A 89 -1.15 11.44 13.96
C PHE A 89 -1.08 10.45 12.80
N HIS A 90 -0.12 10.67 11.92
CA HIS A 90 0.22 9.77 10.85
C HIS A 90 1.45 8.97 11.23
N LEU A 91 1.29 7.65 11.37
CA LEU A 91 2.37 6.72 11.68
C LEU A 91 2.62 5.80 10.48
N VAL A 92 3.88 5.40 10.31
CA VAL A 92 4.27 4.43 9.28
C VAL A 92 5.14 3.36 9.92
N PHE A 93 4.74 2.11 9.76
CA PHE A 93 5.47 0.93 10.22
C PHE A 93 6.02 0.18 9.01
N THR A 94 7.35 0.06 8.92
CA THR A 94 8.02 -0.51 7.76
C THR A 94 8.61 -1.88 8.07
N LEU A 95 8.35 -2.86 7.21
CA LEU A 95 9.01 -4.15 7.28
C LEU A 95 10.45 -4.07 6.75
N PRO A 96 11.42 -4.72 7.39
CA PRO A 96 12.76 -4.87 6.87
C PRO A 96 12.77 -5.58 5.52
N HIS A 97 13.65 -5.13 4.61
CA HIS A 97 13.79 -5.73 3.28
C HIS A 97 14.19 -7.20 3.30
N THR A 98 14.80 -7.67 4.37
CA THR A 98 15.12 -9.09 4.63
C THR A 98 13.90 -9.98 4.52
N LEU A 99 12.70 -9.48 4.88
CA LEU A 99 11.44 -10.20 4.77
C LEU A 99 10.84 -10.20 3.36
N ASN A 100 11.42 -9.50 2.39
CA ASN A 100 10.83 -9.41 1.04
C ASN A 100 10.65 -10.76 0.33
N GLY A 101 11.57 -11.72 0.57
CA GLY A 101 11.44 -13.09 0.08
C GLY A 101 10.24 -13.82 0.69
N TRP A 102 10.04 -13.67 2.00
CA TRP A 102 8.92 -14.27 2.72
C TRP A 102 7.58 -13.65 2.30
N VAL A 103 7.53 -12.34 2.11
CA VAL A 103 6.36 -11.64 1.53
C VAL A 103 6.01 -12.20 0.15
N GLN A 104 7.00 -12.54 -0.67
CA GLN A 104 6.76 -13.09 -2.01
C GLN A 104 6.15 -14.50 -1.96
N LEU A 105 6.60 -15.31 -1.00
CA LEU A 105 6.18 -16.70 -0.87
C LEU A 105 4.84 -16.83 -0.13
N HIS A 106 4.62 -16.01 0.88
CA HIS A 106 3.47 -16.09 1.81
C HIS A 106 2.87 -14.70 2.11
N PRO A 107 2.38 -13.95 1.10
CA PRO A 107 1.91 -12.58 1.30
C PRO A 107 0.78 -12.51 2.33
N ASP A 108 -0.18 -13.43 2.31
CA ASP A 108 -1.34 -13.42 3.23
C ASP A 108 -0.90 -13.54 4.69
N VAL A 109 0.01 -14.48 4.98
CA VAL A 109 0.52 -14.71 6.33
C VAL A 109 1.29 -13.48 6.83
N ILE A 110 2.23 -12.97 5.99
CA ILE A 110 3.07 -11.84 6.38
C ILE A 110 2.24 -10.57 6.58
N TYR A 111 1.26 -10.29 5.72
CA TYR A 111 0.40 -9.11 5.88
C TYR A 111 -0.52 -9.23 7.08
N ARG A 112 -1.07 -10.41 7.35
CA ARG A 112 -1.86 -10.68 8.58
C ARG A 112 -1.01 -10.41 9.81
N CYS A 113 0.21 -10.97 9.89
CA CYS A 113 1.15 -10.73 11.00
C CYS A 113 1.49 -9.23 11.12
N LEU A 114 1.71 -8.54 10.00
CA LEU A 114 2.04 -7.12 9.99
C LEU A 114 0.93 -6.27 10.59
N PHE A 115 -0.32 -6.46 10.15
CA PHE A 115 -1.46 -5.72 10.71
C PHE A 115 -1.67 -6.03 12.18
N ALA A 116 -1.57 -7.31 12.59
CA ALA A 116 -1.68 -7.72 13.99
C ALA A 116 -0.58 -7.08 14.84
N ALA A 117 0.69 -7.13 14.39
CA ALA A 117 1.81 -6.54 15.12
C ALA A 117 1.68 -5.03 15.29
N VAL A 118 1.20 -4.32 14.25
CA VAL A 118 0.94 -2.87 14.30
C VAL A 118 -0.17 -2.58 15.30
N TRP A 119 -1.29 -3.30 15.20
CA TRP A 119 -2.42 -3.10 16.10
C TRP A 119 -2.07 -3.40 17.55
N ASP A 120 -1.44 -4.55 17.84
CA ASP A 120 -1.04 -4.94 19.19
C ASP A 120 -0.07 -3.92 19.79
N THR A 121 0.87 -3.42 18.98
CA THR A 121 1.79 -2.38 19.41
C THR A 121 1.03 -1.13 19.82
N LEU A 122 0.18 -0.59 18.97
CA LEU A 122 -0.54 0.66 19.22
C LEU A 122 -1.54 0.51 20.37
N ASN A 123 -2.28 -0.60 20.40
CA ASN A 123 -3.28 -0.86 21.43
C ASN A 123 -2.64 -0.98 22.83
N GLN A 124 -1.47 -1.60 22.93
CA GLN A 124 -0.76 -1.65 24.22
C GLN A 124 -0.33 -0.26 24.70
N PHE A 125 0.15 0.61 23.80
CA PHE A 125 0.49 1.98 24.14
C PHE A 125 -0.73 2.82 24.51
N GLY A 126 -1.86 2.63 23.80
CA GLY A 126 -3.12 3.31 24.11
C GLY A 126 -3.69 2.92 25.46
N ARG A 127 -3.67 1.63 25.81
CA ARG A 127 -4.17 1.11 27.09
C ARG A 127 -3.27 1.39 28.28
N ASN A 128 -2.05 1.84 28.06
CA ASN A 128 -1.14 2.18 29.16
C ASN A 128 -1.66 3.39 29.95
N THR A 129 -2.10 3.14 31.17
CA THR A 129 -2.70 4.13 32.09
C THR A 129 -1.75 5.26 32.49
N ARG A 130 -0.44 5.03 32.39
CA ARG A 130 0.57 6.08 32.62
C ARG A 130 0.59 7.14 31.51
N HIS A 131 -0.02 6.86 30.34
CA HIS A 131 -0.04 7.73 29.18
C HIS A 131 -1.47 8.10 28.79
N LEU A 132 -2.24 7.20 28.20
CA LEU A 132 -3.58 7.47 27.69
C LEU A 132 -4.68 6.67 28.40
N GLY A 133 -4.49 5.38 28.67
CA GLY A 133 -5.37 4.59 29.49
C GLY A 133 -6.73 4.25 28.86
N GLY A 134 -6.78 4.06 27.53
CA GLY A 134 -8.03 3.73 26.85
C GLY A 134 -7.82 3.07 25.49
N GLU A 135 -8.90 2.94 24.72
CA GLU A 135 -8.91 2.31 23.40
C GLU A 135 -8.58 3.32 22.29
N LEU A 136 -7.66 2.94 21.41
CA LEU A 136 -7.29 3.73 20.23
C LEU A 136 -8.23 3.42 19.05
N GLY A 137 -8.50 4.46 18.23
CA GLY A 137 -8.99 4.28 16.86
C GLY A 137 -7.85 4.31 15.86
N MET A 138 -7.98 3.59 14.73
CA MET A 138 -6.97 3.58 13.68
C MET A 138 -7.60 3.34 12.31
N THR A 139 -7.21 4.15 11.32
CA THR A 139 -7.36 3.78 9.90
C THR A 139 -6.00 3.33 9.39
N ALA A 140 -5.90 2.09 8.89
CA ALA A 140 -4.65 1.51 8.42
C ALA A 140 -4.71 1.14 6.93
N VAL A 141 -3.64 1.47 6.20
CA VAL A 141 -3.52 1.21 4.75
C VAL A 141 -2.18 0.56 4.45
N LEU A 142 -2.24 -0.62 3.80
CA LEU A 142 -1.05 -1.35 3.36
C LEU A 142 -0.48 -0.74 2.08
N HIS A 143 0.82 -0.46 2.09
CA HIS A 143 1.61 -0.18 0.90
C HIS A 143 2.68 -1.25 0.72
N THR A 144 2.89 -1.68 -0.52
CA THR A 144 3.88 -2.73 -0.84
C THR A 144 5.01 -2.25 -1.75
N TRP A 145 4.99 -0.97 -2.16
CA TRP A 145 5.92 -0.43 -3.14
C TRP A 145 6.62 0.85 -2.66
N GLY A 146 7.87 1.00 -3.09
CA GLY A 146 8.57 2.28 -3.10
C GLY A 146 8.25 3.09 -4.35
N GLN A 147 8.66 4.34 -4.36
CA GLN A 147 8.42 5.26 -5.50
C GLN A 147 9.04 4.77 -6.82
N ASN A 148 10.10 3.97 -6.76
CA ASN A 148 10.81 3.37 -7.88
C ASN A 148 10.30 1.95 -8.25
N LEU A 149 9.10 1.58 -7.79
CA LEU A 149 8.49 0.26 -7.97
C LEU A 149 9.24 -0.91 -7.30
N SER A 150 10.21 -0.64 -6.41
CA SER A 150 10.80 -1.69 -5.59
C SER A 150 9.81 -2.16 -4.53
N ARG A 151 9.98 -3.40 -4.06
CA ARG A 151 9.19 -3.89 -2.92
C ARG A 151 9.61 -3.18 -1.64
N HIS A 152 8.67 -2.47 -1.04
CA HIS A 152 8.83 -1.74 0.21
C HIS A 152 7.53 -1.81 1.00
N VAL A 153 7.44 -2.84 1.84
CA VAL A 153 6.19 -3.13 2.58
C VAL A 153 6.11 -2.28 3.83
N HIS A 154 5.04 -1.53 3.95
CA HIS A 154 4.77 -0.70 5.12
C HIS A 154 3.28 -0.44 5.30
N VAL A 155 2.87 -0.17 6.53
CA VAL A 155 1.50 0.21 6.88
C VAL A 155 1.47 1.66 7.31
N HIS A 156 0.62 2.44 6.65
CA HIS A 156 0.26 3.78 7.09
C HIS A 156 -0.91 3.71 8.06
N CYS A 157 -0.78 4.36 9.20
CA CYS A 157 -1.82 4.45 10.22
C CYS A 157 -2.18 5.92 10.46
N LEU A 158 -3.46 6.26 10.36
CA LEU A 158 -4.01 7.54 10.78
C LEU A 158 -4.72 7.31 12.11
N ILE A 159 -4.25 7.98 13.17
CA ILE A 159 -4.66 7.74 14.55
C ILE A 159 -5.16 9.03 15.16
N PRO A 160 -6.38 9.07 15.75
CA PRO A 160 -6.85 10.21 16.53
C PRO A 160 -5.91 10.50 17.72
N GLY A 161 -5.72 11.75 18.06
CA GLY A 161 -4.86 12.19 19.15
C GLY A 161 -5.49 12.04 20.54
N GLY A 162 -5.92 10.82 20.86
CA GLY A 162 -6.53 10.47 22.14
C GLY A 162 -7.05 9.04 22.12
N VAL A 163 -7.73 8.67 23.19
CA VAL A 163 -8.33 7.33 23.41
C VAL A 163 -9.75 7.47 23.97
N LEU A 164 -10.56 6.44 23.75
CA LEU A 164 -11.84 6.27 24.42
C LEU A 164 -11.61 5.49 25.72
N THR A 165 -11.97 6.08 26.86
CA THR A 165 -11.84 5.39 28.17
C THR A 165 -12.93 4.34 28.34
N GLY A 166 -12.76 3.45 29.32
CA GLY A 166 -13.79 2.47 29.67
C GLY A 166 -15.12 3.06 30.15
N THR A 167 -15.14 4.37 30.55
CA THR A 167 -16.34 5.13 30.90
C THR A 167 -17.01 5.80 29.72
N GLY A 168 -16.43 5.69 28.52
CA GLY A 168 -16.95 6.32 27.30
C GLY A 168 -16.46 7.76 27.08
N ASP A 169 -15.56 8.27 27.95
CA ASP A 169 -15.02 9.62 27.83
C ASP A 169 -13.84 9.68 26.87
N TRP A 170 -13.65 10.82 26.21
CA TRP A 170 -12.49 11.07 25.37
C TRP A 170 -11.30 11.61 26.19
N HIS A 171 -10.22 10.83 26.27
CA HIS A 171 -8.97 11.26 26.89
C HIS A 171 -7.98 11.71 25.82
N LYS A 172 -7.76 13.03 25.74
CA LYS A 172 -6.87 13.66 24.75
C LYS A 172 -5.39 13.39 25.05
N ALA A 173 -4.58 13.14 24.03
CA ALA A 173 -3.13 13.09 24.13
C ALA A 173 -2.56 14.46 24.58
N LYS A 174 -1.60 14.43 25.51
CA LYS A 174 -1.10 15.64 26.22
C LYS A 174 -0.16 16.52 25.40
N SER A 175 0.32 16.09 24.22
CA SER A 175 1.34 16.82 23.47
C SER A 175 1.19 16.66 21.96
N HIS A 176 2.02 17.37 21.18
CA HIS A 176 2.21 17.17 19.75
C HIS A 176 2.84 15.81 19.38
N TYR A 177 2.92 14.93 20.34
CA TYR A 177 3.61 13.65 20.29
C TYR A 177 2.71 12.56 20.90
N LEU A 178 2.41 11.53 20.12
CA LEU A 178 1.51 10.48 20.57
C LEU A 178 2.25 9.41 21.39
N PHE A 179 3.35 8.84 20.84
CA PHE A 179 4.13 7.78 21.46
C PHE A 179 5.62 7.86 21.12
N PRO A 180 6.53 7.35 21.99
CA PRO A 180 7.97 7.30 21.73
C PRO A 180 8.30 6.39 20.53
N VAL A 181 8.83 6.96 19.46
CA VAL A 181 9.14 6.24 18.21
C VAL A 181 10.03 5.01 18.44
N ARG A 182 11.10 5.17 19.27
CA ARG A 182 12.00 4.05 19.60
C ARG A 182 11.28 2.92 20.36
N ALA A 183 10.38 3.27 21.27
CA ALA A 183 9.60 2.28 22.01
C ALA A 183 8.59 1.57 21.10
N LEU A 184 7.91 2.31 20.20
CA LEU A 184 7.05 1.73 19.16
C LEU A 184 7.84 0.78 18.27
N SER A 185 9.02 1.18 17.78
CA SER A 185 9.88 0.35 16.92
C SER A 185 10.26 -0.97 17.60
N ARG A 186 10.74 -0.91 18.84
CA ARG A 186 11.11 -2.12 19.61
C ARG A 186 9.93 -3.04 19.85
N ARG A 187 8.79 -2.48 20.23
CA ARG A 187 7.57 -3.28 20.47
C ARG A 187 7.06 -3.91 19.18
N PHE A 188 6.94 -3.13 18.11
CA PHE A 188 6.52 -3.61 16.79
C PHE A 188 7.40 -4.76 16.29
N ARG A 189 8.72 -4.60 16.38
CA ARG A 189 9.68 -5.65 16.05
C ARG A 189 9.43 -6.92 16.84
N GLY A 190 9.32 -6.83 18.18
CA GLY A 190 9.08 -7.98 19.03
C GLY A 190 7.75 -8.69 18.72
N CYS A 191 6.65 -7.94 18.54
CA CYS A 191 5.36 -8.47 18.13
C CYS A 191 5.44 -9.19 16.78
N MET A 192 6.05 -8.55 15.77
CA MET A 192 6.13 -9.12 14.44
C MET A 192 6.96 -10.41 14.43
N VAL A 193 8.13 -10.42 15.07
CA VAL A 193 8.97 -11.62 15.14
C VAL A 193 8.28 -12.74 15.90
N SER A 194 7.57 -12.45 17.01
CA SER A 194 6.78 -13.44 17.74
C SER A 194 5.70 -14.06 16.87
N LEU A 195 4.94 -13.26 16.12
CA LEU A 195 3.91 -13.74 15.20
C LEU A 195 4.49 -14.58 14.06
N LEU A 196 5.63 -14.18 13.52
CA LEU A 196 6.33 -14.97 12.49
C LEU A 196 6.78 -16.33 13.04
N ARG A 197 7.35 -16.39 14.25
CA ARG A 197 7.70 -17.66 14.91
C ARG A 197 6.47 -18.55 15.10
N ALA A 198 5.36 -17.98 15.58
CA ALA A 198 4.11 -18.72 15.73
C ALA A 198 3.61 -19.28 14.39
N SER A 199 3.68 -18.48 13.30
CA SER A 199 3.29 -18.92 11.95
C SER A 199 4.22 -20.01 11.37
N VAL A 200 5.53 -19.97 11.70
CA VAL A 200 6.49 -21.05 11.37
C VAL A 200 6.09 -22.33 12.09
N ASN A 201 5.88 -22.26 13.41
CA ASN A 201 5.51 -23.41 14.22
C ASN A 201 4.16 -24.03 13.80
N ALA A 202 3.23 -23.21 13.31
CA ALA A 202 1.97 -23.66 12.74
C ALA A 202 2.06 -24.20 11.30
N GLY A 203 3.26 -24.21 10.69
CA GLY A 203 3.47 -24.69 9.32
C GLY A 203 2.93 -23.76 8.23
N GLU A 204 2.51 -22.54 8.58
CA GLU A 204 1.93 -21.59 7.60
C GLU A 204 2.97 -21.05 6.62
N LEU A 205 4.26 -21.03 7.00
CA LEU A 205 5.36 -20.56 6.18
C LEU A 205 6.11 -21.72 5.46
N HIS A 206 5.37 -22.72 5.01
CA HIS A 206 5.88 -23.99 4.45
C HIS A 206 6.80 -23.87 3.22
N ARG A 207 6.78 -22.74 2.50
CA ARG A 207 7.68 -22.46 1.37
C ARG A 207 9.02 -21.87 1.79
N VAL A 208 9.15 -21.43 3.04
CA VAL A 208 10.42 -21.04 3.65
C VAL A 208 11.04 -22.31 4.20
N THR A 209 11.81 -23.03 3.35
CA THR A 209 12.12 -24.46 3.56
C THR A 209 13.37 -24.74 4.40
N ARG A 210 14.19 -23.72 4.64
CA ARG A 210 15.45 -23.91 5.38
C ARG A 210 15.29 -23.54 6.84
N SER A 211 14.96 -24.50 7.70
CA SER A 211 14.65 -24.26 9.12
C SER A 211 15.79 -23.55 9.87
N GLY A 212 17.05 -23.93 9.65
CA GLY A 212 18.19 -23.23 10.26
C GLY A 212 18.38 -21.78 9.79
N GLU A 213 17.94 -21.45 8.56
CA GLU A 213 17.90 -20.07 8.08
C GLU A 213 16.75 -19.26 8.70
N ILE A 214 15.62 -19.91 9.01
CA ILE A 214 14.46 -19.23 9.62
C ILE A 214 14.85 -18.61 10.94
N ASP A 215 15.43 -19.39 11.84
CA ASP A 215 15.85 -18.89 13.16
C ASP A 215 16.92 -17.81 13.04
N GLY A 216 17.91 -18.01 12.17
CA GLY A 216 18.95 -17.02 11.90
C GLY A 216 18.40 -15.69 11.36
N VAL A 217 17.38 -15.74 10.47
CA VAL A 217 16.70 -14.53 9.97
C VAL A 217 15.91 -13.87 11.09
N LEU A 218 15.13 -14.61 11.85
CA LEU A 218 14.29 -14.05 12.93
C LEU A 218 15.14 -13.46 14.06
N ASP A 219 16.26 -14.08 14.42
CA ASP A 219 17.20 -13.56 15.41
C ASP A 219 17.93 -12.32 14.90
N GLY A 220 18.36 -12.34 13.65
CA GLY A 220 18.95 -11.17 12.99
C GLY A 220 18.00 -9.97 12.94
N LEU A 221 16.70 -10.21 12.72
CA LEU A 221 15.68 -9.15 12.75
C LEU A 221 15.57 -8.47 14.13
N MET A 222 15.85 -9.20 15.22
CA MET A 222 15.84 -8.63 16.58
C MET A 222 17.05 -7.74 16.89
N GLN A 223 18.14 -7.86 16.14
CA GLN A 223 19.37 -7.09 16.37
C GLN A 223 19.34 -5.70 15.73
N HIS A 224 18.45 -5.46 14.77
CA HIS A 224 18.37 -4.18 14.06
C HIS A 224 17.17 -3.36 14.52
N GLU A 225 17.31 -2.03 14.50
CA GLU A 225 16.18 -1.15 14.71
C GLU A 225 15.28 -1.12 13.45
N TRP A 226 13.97 -1.19 13.66
CA TRP A 226 12.99 -1.14 12.58
C TRP A 226 12.51 0.30 12.38
N VAL A 227 12.18 0.64 11.14
CA VAL A 227 11.75 1.99 10.81
C VAL A 227 10.29 2.18 11.19
N VAL A 228 10.06 3.04 12.17
CA VAL A 228 8.76 3.62 12.49
C VAL A 228 8.87 5.12 12.37
N TYR A 229 7.97 5.72 11.62
CA TYR A 229 7.87 7.16 11.43
C TYR A 229 6.59 7.66 12.06
N THR A 230 6.60 8.85 12.68
CA THR A 230 5.42 9.52 13.20
C THR A 230 5.44 11.01 12.86
N ARG A 231 4.28 11.53 12.49
CA ARG A 231 4.07 12.95 12.21
C ARG A 231 2.74 13.40 12.78
N HIS A 232 2.75 14.53 13.47
CA HIS A 232 1.53 15.20 13.89
C HIS A 232 0.84 15.88 12.70
N CYS A 233 -0.45 15.66 12.53
CA CYS A 233 -1.27 16.24 11.45
C CYS A 233 -2.02 17.45 12.01
N LEU A 234 -1.33 18.59 12.19
CA LEU A 234 -1.95 19.85 12.58
C LEU A 234 -2.93 20.28 11.46
N ASN A 235 -4.22 20.26 11.72
CA ASN A 235 -5.29 20.69 10.80
C ASN A 235 -5.22 20.10 9.37
N GLN A 236 -4.60 18.94 9.18
CA GLN A 236 -4.35 18.32 7.88
C GLN A 236 -4.76 16.86 7.82
N ALA A 237 -5.66 16.38 8.69
CA ALA A 237 -6.12 15.00 8.68
C ALA A 237 -6.75 14.65 7.31
N GLU A 238 -7.52 15.56 6.72
CA GLU A 238 -8.09 15.42 5.38
C GLU A 238 -6.99 15.26 4.32
N SER A 239 -5.90 16.02 4.39
CA SER A 239 -4.77 15.90 3.46
C SER A 239 -4.09 14.53 3.56
N VAL A 240 -4.02 13.95 4.78
CA VAL A 240 -3.49 12.60 4.98
C VAL A 240 -4.47 11.57 4.45
N VAL A 241 -5.78 11.74 4.66
CA VAL A 241 -6.82 10.88 4.07
C VAL A 241 -6.70 10.89 2.54
N ASP A 242 -6.57 12.06 1.91
CA ASP A 242 -6.41 12.18 0.46
C ASP A 242 -5.09 11.57 -0.04
N TYR A 243 -4.02 11.71 0.73
CA TYR A 243 -2.77 11.03 0.45
C TYR A 243 -2.95 9.51 0.49
N LEU A 244 -3.57 8.97 1.55
CA LEU A 244 -3.84 7.54 1.69
C LEU A 244 -4.80 7.02 0.62
N ALA A 245 -5.84 7.79 0.26
CA ALA A 245 -6.81 7.44 -0.76
C ALA A 245 -6.16 7.13 -2.12
N ARG A 246 -5.10 7.87 -2.47
CA ARG A 246 -4.36 7.63 -3.72
C ARG A 246 -3.72 6.23 -3.77
N TYR A 247 -3.52 5.61 -2.62
CA TYR A 247 -2.81 4.33 -2.50
C TYR A 247 -3.73 3.17 -2.12
N THR A 248 -4.92 3.43 -1.59
CA THR A 248 -5.90 2.37 -1.29
C THR A 248 -6.44 1.69 -2.54
N HIS A 249 -6.54 2.45 -3.63
CA HIS A 249 -7.12 2.01 -4.90
C HIS A 249 -6.19 2.18 -6.10
N ARG A 250 -4.94 2.59 -5.89
CA ARG A 250 -3.93 2.68 -6.96
C ARG A 250 -2.73 1.88 -6.56
N ILE A 251 -2.28 1.01 -7.45
CA ILE A 251 -1.12 0.17 -7.19
C ILE A 251 0.08 0.71 -7.94
N ALA A 252 1.18 0.76 -7.22
CA ALA A 252 2.52 0.96 -7.72
C ALA A 252 2.74 2.26 -8.53
N ILE A 253 2.02 2.47 -9.64
CA ILE A 253 2.25 3.61 -10.53
C ILE A 253 0.95 4.07 -11.22
N SER A 254 0.79 5.38 -11.39
CA SER A 254 -0.25 5.97 -12.24
C SER A 254 0.30 6.21 -13.67
N ASN A 255 -0.59 6.20 -14.67
CA ASN A 255 -0.18 6.52 -16.06
C ASN A 255 0.50 7.89 -16.18
N GLY A 256 0.09 8.90 -15.40
CA GLY A 256 0.70 10.23 -15.40
C GLY A 256 2.16 10.29 -14.91
N ARG A 257 2.70 9.20 -14.36
CA ARG A 257 4.12 9.10 -14.02
C ARG A 257 4.97 8.55 -15.16
N LEU A 258 4.37 7.89 -16.14
CA LEU A 258 5.03 7.37 -17.33
C LEU A 258 5.40 8.55 -18.25
N LEU A 259 6.60 8.55 -18.80
CA LEU A 259 7.12 9.64 -19.64
C LEU A 259 7.24 9.19 -21.09
N THR A 260 8.11 8.23 -21.34
CA THR A 260 8.42 7.74 -22.69
C THR A 260 8.82 6.26 -22.64
N MET A 261 8.83 5.65 -23.81
CA MET A 261 9.39 4.32 -24.04
C MET A 261 10.30 4.40 -25.26
N GLU A 262 11.57 4.02 -25.09
CA GLU A 262 12.60 4.03 -26.10
C GLU A 262 13.36 2.69 -26.02
N ASP A 263 13.53 2.02 -27.15
CA ASP A 263 14.24 0.73 -27.24
C ASP A 263 13.84 -0.29 -26.18
N ASP A 264 12.49 -0.44 -25.93
CA ASP A 264 11.91 -1.30 -24.92
C ASP A 264 12.23 -0.89 -23.46
N ARG A 265 12.86 0.25 -23.26
CA ARG A 265 13.09 0.85 -21.94
C ARG A 265 12.03 1.89 -21.64
N ILE A 266 11.54 1.89 -20.41
CA ILE A 266 10.45 2.74 -19.92
C ILE A 266 11.02 3.77 -18.95
N ALA A 267 10.78 5.05 -19.24
CA ALA A 267 11.08 6.15 -18.35
C ALA A 267 9.84 6.53 -17.53
N PHE A 268 10.00 6.71 -16.23
CA PHE A 268 8.96 7.22 -15.35
C PHE A 268 9.49 8.11 -14.24
N ARG A 269 8.65 9.02 -13.76
CA ARG A 269 9.00 9.91 -12.66
C ARG A 269 8.82 9.19 -11.32
N TYR A 270 9.79 9.41 -10.41
CA TYR A 270 9.65 9.00 -9.02
C TYR A 270 10.16 10.09 -8.07
N LYS A 271 9.65 10.07 -6.84
CA LYS A 271 10.07 10.98 -5.78
C LYS A 271 11.14 10.29 -4.93
N ASP A 272 12.34 10.87 -4.88
CA ASP A 272 13.43 10.35 -4.04
C ASP A 272 13.41 11.01 -2.66
N TYR A 273 12.91 10.26 -1.67
CA TYR A 273 12.83 10.75 -0.28
C TYR A 273 14.20 10.83 0.43
N ARG A 274 15.24 10.24 -0.16
CA ARG A 274 16.63 10.31 0.37
C ARG A 274 17.34 11.57 -0.13
N ASP A 275 16.84 12.17 -1.20
CA ASP A 275 17.37 13.39 -1.79
C ASP A 275 16.28 14.47 -1.77
N ASP A 276 15.96 14.95 -0.56
CA ASP A 276 15.01 16.05 -0.28
C ASP A 276 13.70 15.98 -1.06
N SER A 277 13.22 14.76 -1.31
CA SER A 277 11.99 14.55 -2.05
C SER A 277 12.02 15.05 -3.50
N ARG A 278 13.19 15.15 -4.11
CA ARG A 278 13.35 15.55 -5.52
C ARG A 278 12.69 14.56 -6.47
N ILE A 279 12.14 15.10 -7.55
CA ILE A 279 11.58 14.29 -8.63
C ILE A 279 12.73 13.89 -9.54
N LYS A 280 12.91 12.57 -9.70
CA LYS A 280 13.90 11.95 -10.58
C LYS A 280 13.22 11.09 -11.64
N ILE A 281 13.98 10.72 -12.65
CA ILE A 281 13.54 9.81 -13.71
C ILE A 281 14.26 8.48 -13.51
N GLN A 282 13.47 7.39 -13.53
CA GLN A 282 13.95 6.02 -13.52
C GLN A 282 13.70 5.39 -14.89
N TRP A 283 14.73 4.75 -15.42
CA TRP A 283 14.61 3.90 -16.60
C TRP A 283 14.61 2.43 -16.18
N LEU A 284 13.73 1.65 -16.75
CA LEU A 284 13.67 0.20 -16.59
C LEU A 284 13.44 -0.46 -17.94
N GLU A 285 14.02 -1.65 -18.14
CA GLU A 285 13.61 -2.57 -19.21
C GLU A 285 12.14 -2.91 -19.08
N GLY A 286 11.41 -3.04 -20.19
CA GLY A 286 9.96 -3.29 -20.17
C GLY A 286 9.55 -4.53 -19.40
N GLN A 287 10.33 -5.62 -19.54
CA GLN A 287 10.13 -6.86 -18.78
C GLN A 287 10.29 -6.63 -17.27
N GLU A 288 11.32 -5.86 -16.86
CA GLU A 288 11.57 -5.55 -15.45
C GLU A 288 10.50 -4.61 -14.89
N PHE A 289 10.02 -3.64 -15.67
CA PHE A 289 8.89 -2.80 -15.27
C PHE A 289 7.65 -3.64 -14.97
N VAL A 290 7.27 -4.53 -15.89
CA VAL A 290 6.12 -5.42 -15.70
C VAL A 290 6.33 -6.36 -14.52
N ARG A 291 7.52 -6.96 -14.37
CA ARG A 291 7.86 -7.79 -13.22
C ARG A 291 7.67 -7.05 -11.90
N ARG A 292 8.16 -5.79 -11.80
CA ARG A 292 7.96 -4.96 -10.61
C ARG A 292 6.50 -4.63 -10.39
N PHE A 293 5.75 -4.25 -11.41
CA PHE A 293 4.31 -4.00 -11.30
C PHE A 293 3.56 -5.23 -10.75
N LEU A 294 3.86 -6.42 -11.27
CA LEU A 294 3.25 -7.68 -10.85
C LEU A 294 3.52 -8.06 -9.39
N MET A 295 4.65 -7.61 -8.82
CA MET A 295 4.94 -7.82 -7.39
C MET A 295 3.93 -7.14 -6.46
N HIS A 296 3.20 -6.15 -6.95
CA HIS A 296 2.27 -5.34 -6.18
C HIS A 296 0.81 -5.73 -6.39
N ILE A 297 0.54 -6.74 -7.23
CA ILE A 297 -0.77 -7.36 -7.31
C ILE A 297 -0.96 -8.19 -6.04
N LEU A 298 -1.84 -7.70 -5.17
CA LEU A 298 -2.18 -8.34 -3.89
C LEU A 298 -3.06 -9.56 -4.12
N PRO A 299 -2.95 -10.59 -3.28
CA PRO A 299 -3.80 -11.77 -3.31
C PRO A 299 -5.28 -11.45 -3.04
#